data_2a34f18fc26b7408616b5bb5330a084a
#
_entry.id   2a34f18fc26b7408616b5bb5330a084a
#
_cell.length_a   1.000
_cell.length_b   1.000
_cell.length_c   1.000
_cell.angle_alpha   90.00
_cell.angle_beta   90.00
_cell.angle_gamma   90.00
#
_symmetry.space_group_name_H-M   'P 1'
#
loop_
_entity.id
_entity.type
_entity.pdbx_description
1 polymer ?
#
loop_
_entity_poly.entity_id
_entity_poly.type
_entity_poly.pdbx_seq_one_letter_code
_entity_poly.pdbx_strand_id
1 'polypeptide(L)'
;SVVALGVSLAAGLVVTHSLVPPTPGPLGVCGIFGIDVGIFLLLTLVLSVPMVLCCILYARKVLAKKYYKIVDENGAIVDAQYQEADKNAKLDLDMDGVPGALESFGPLLLPIILILINTVSSALGFKTGIFEVLIFLGQPIVAVGLGLLLAIFTLGNRLDRTTALKEMEKGMASAGIIMLVTGGGGSLGQIIKDSGLGNFMAGGLAETAIPIVILPLIISTAMRFIQGSGTVAMTTAASITAP
;
A
#
# COMPACT_ATOMS: atom_id res chain seq x y z
N SER A 1 11.21 22.54 -4.93
CA SER A 1 9.83 23.01 -4.76
C SER A 1 9.12 22.06 -3.79
N VAL A 2 8.41 22.61 -2.82
CA VAL A 2 7.64 21.85 -1.82
C VAL A 2 6.62 20.95 -2.50
N VAL A 3 6.01 21.42 -3.61
CA VAL A 3 5.05 20.62 -4.40
C VAL A 3 5.70 19.40 -5.03
N ALA A 4 6.91 19.54 -5.59
CA ALA A 4 7.62 18.40 -6.14
C ALA A 4 7.96 17.36 -5.07
N LEU A 5 8.36 17.82 -3.87
CA LEU A 5 8.62 16.94 -2.72
C LEU A 5 7.31 16.25 -2.26
N GLY A 6 6.25 17.03 -2.09
CA GLY A 6 4.94 16.50 -1.68
C GLY A 6 4.38 15.47 -2.67
N VAL A 7 4.47 15.74 -3.97
CA VAL A 7 4.01 14.80 -5.00
C VAL A 7 4.90 13.54 -5.05
N SER A 8 6.21 13.68 -4.91
CA SER A 8 7.12 12.52 -4.85
C SER A 8 6.81 11.64 -3.63
N LEU A 9 6.58 12.25 -2.48
CA LEU A 9 6.22 11.53 -1.24
C LEU A 9 4.86 10.85 -1.39
N ALA A 10 3.83 11.59 -1.83
CA ALA A 10 2.49 11.05 -2.02
C ALA A 10 2.48 9.90 -3.04
N ALA A 11 3.18 10.06 -4.17
CA ALA A 11 3.30 9.02 -5.18
C ALA A 11 3.99 7.75 -4.63
N GLY A 12 5.09 7.91 -3.89
CA GLY A 12 5.76 6.80 -3.23
C GLY A 12 4.84 6.04 -2.28
N LEU A 13 4.12 6.76 -1.42
CA LEU A 13 3.17 6.17 -0.47
C LEU A 13 2.00 5.47 -1.18
N VAL A 14 1.43 6.07 -2.23
CA VAL A 14 0.31 5.48 -3.00
C VAL A 14 0.76 4.24 -3.76
N VAL A 15 1.92 4.27 -4.40
CA VAL A 15 2.46 3.11 -5.13
C VAL A 15 2.69 1.94 -4.18
N THR A 16 3.37 2.15 -3.07
CA THR A 16 3.63 1.08 -2.10
C THR A 16 2.36 0.58 -1.43
N HIS A 17 1.45 1.49 -1.04
CA HIS A 17 0.16 1.11 -0.46
C HIS A 17 -0.72 0.28 -1.41
N SER A 18 -0.67 0.57 -2.70
CA SER A 18 -1.52 -0.12 -3.68
C SER A 18 -0.91 -1.41 -4.22
N LEU A 19 0.42 -1.56 -4.18
CA LEU A 19 1.10 -2.70 -4.80
C LEU A 19 1.68 -3.69 -3.80
N VAL A 20 2.20 -3.19 -2.67
CA VAL A 20 3.06 -4.01 -1.82
C VAL A 20 2.29 -4.61 -0.65
N PRO A 21 2.21 -5.95 -0.52
CA PRO A 21 1.73 -6.58 0.71
C PRO A 21 2.57 -6.14 1.93
N PRO A 22 2.01 -6.15 3.14
CA PRO A 22 0.75 -6.79 3.57
C PRO A 22 -0.49 -5.88 3.54
N THR A 23 -0.59 -4.93 2.66
CA THR A 23 -1.77 -4.08 2.55
C THR A 23 -3.01 -4.87 2.13
N PRO A 24 -4.23 -4.50 2.60
CA PRO A 24 -5.42 -5.33 2.43
C PRO A 24 -5.86 -5.51 0.97
N GLY A 25 -5.61 -4.52 0.11
CA GLY A 25 -5.93 -4.63 -1.32
C GLY A 25 -5.14 -5.73 -2.04
N PRO A 26 -3.82 -5.66 -2.05
CA PRO A 26 -2.95 -6.72 -2.55
C PRO A 26 -3.23 -8.09 -1.96
N LEU A 27 -3.43 -8.21 -0.64
CA LEU A 27 -3.79 -9.48 0.00
C LEU A 27 -5.14 -10.01 -0.50
N GLY A 28 -6.13 -9.14 -0.68
CA GLY A 28 -7.44 -9.49 -1.25
C GLY A 28 -7.32 -10.03 -2.67
N VAL A 29 -6.52 -9.37 -3.51
CA VAL A 29 -6.24 -9.83 -4.89
C VAL A 29 -5.54 -11.19 -4.89
N CYS A 30 -4.51 -11.38 -4.04
CA CYS A 30 -3.85 -12.67 -3.89
C CYS A 30 -4.83 -13.78 -3.50
N GLY A 31 -5.75 -13.49 -2.56
CA GLY A 31 -6.79 -14.44 -2.15
C GLY A 31 -7.78 -14.78 -3.26
N ILE A 32 -8.22 -13.79 -4.04
CA ILE A 32 -9.18 -13.99 -5.15
C ILE A 32 -8.55 -14.83 -6.26
N PHE A 33 -7.31 -14.57 -6.64
CA PHE A 33 -6.61 -15.30 -7.71
C PHE A 33 -5.88 -16.56 -7.23
N GLY A 34 -5.85 -16.84 -5.92
CA GLY A 34 -5.09 -17.96 -5.36
C GLY A 34 -3.58 -17.83 -5.55
N ILE A 35 -3.05 -16.61 -5.58
CA ILE A 35 -1.63 -16.34 -5.80
C ILE A 35 -0.90 -16.34 -4.45
N ASP A 36 0.30 -16.94 -4.41
CA ASP A 36 1.18 -16.85 -3.24
C ASP A 36 1.59 -15.40 -2.96
N VAL A 37 1.33 -14.96 -1.73
CA VAL A 37 1.56 -13.57 -1.29
C VAL A 37 3.02 -13.17 -1.40
N GLY A 38 3.93 -14.10 -1.19
CA GLY A 38 5.34 -13.80 -1.24
C GLY A 38 5.84 -13.64 -2.68
N ILE A 39 5.40 -14.48 -3.62
CA ILE A 39 5.71 -14.31 -5.05
C ILE A 39 5.15 -12.96 -5.52
N PHE A 40 3.92 -12.64 -5.12
CA PHE A 40 3.31 -11.35 -5.42
C PHE A 40 4.13 -10.19 -4.85
N LEU A 41 4.58 -10.29 -3.59
CA LEU A 41 5.43 -9.30 -2.94
C LEU A 41 6.75 -9.07 -3.72
N LEU A 42 7.43 -10.13 -4.14
CA LEU A 42 8.66 -10.00 -4.93
C LEU A 42 8.42 -9.27 -6.26
N LEU A 43 7.38 -9.65 -6.99
CA LEU A 43 7.02 -9.02 -8.26
C LEU A 43 6.67 -7.55 -8.07
N THR A 44 5.87 -7.23 -7.07
CA THR A 44 5.42 -5.85 -6.82
C THR A 44 6.53 -4.95 -6.29
N LEU A 45 7.48 -5.48 -5.52
CA LEU A 45 8.69 -4.74 -5.12
C LEU A 45 9.51 -4.35 -6.36
N VAL A 46 9.73 -5.28 -7.29
CA VAL A 46 10.46 -5.01 -8.53
C VAL A 46 9.72 -3.95 -9.37
N LEU A 47 8.40 -4.06 -9.49
CA LEU A 47 7.58 -3.11 -10.26
C LEU A 47 7.46 -1.74 -9.58
N SER A 48 7.47 -1.68 -8.26
CA SER A 48 7.33 -0.41 -7.53
C SER A 48 8.53 0.53 -7.75
N VAL A 49 9.74 -0.02 -7.90
CA VAL A 49 10.96 0.78 -8.10
C VAL A 49 10.88 1.67 -9.35
N PRO A 50 10.65 1.15 -10.57
CA PRO A 50 10.54 2.01 -11.75
C PRO A 50 9.35 2.97 -11.67
N MET A 51 8.22 2.57 -11.06
CA MET A 51 7.07 3.45 -10.88
C MET A 51 7.39 4.65 -10.00
N VAL A 52 8.02 4.43 -8.84
CA VAL A 52 8.46 5.50 -7.95
C VAL A 52 9.50 6.40 -8.62
N LEU A 53 10.46 5.81 -9.34
CA LEU A 53 11.46 6.59 -10.09
C LEU A 53 10.81 7.47 -11.15
N CYS A 54 9.84 6.96 -11.92
CA CYS A 54 9.08 7.76 -12.88
C CYS A 54 8.34 8.93 -12.20
N CYS A 55 7.71 8.68 -11.05
CA CYS A 55 7.04 9.74 -10.30
C CYS A 55 8.01 10.81 -9.80
N ILE A 56 9.18 10.42 -9.28
CA ILE A 56 10.22 11.34 -8.83
C ILE A 56 10.76 12.16 -10.02
N LEU A 57 11.03 11.53 -11.16
CA LEU A 57 11.51 12.20 -12.37
C LEU A 57 10.47 13.20 -12.89
N TYR A 58 9.20 12.82 -12.93
CA TYR A 58 8.10 13.71 -13.28
C TYR A 58 8.02 14.90 -12.33
N ALA A 59 8.03 14.65 -11.02
CA ALA A 59 8.00 15.70 -10.01
C ALA A 59 9.19 16.68 -10.17
N ARG A 60 10.39 16.15 -10.40
CA ARG A 60 11.61 16.98 -10.60
C ARG A 60 11.61 17.76 -11.90
N LYS A 61 11.20 17.13 -13.03
CA LYS A 61 11.30 17.75 -14.36
C LYS A 61 10.12 18.68 -14.67
N VAL A 62 8.92 18.32 -14.24
CA VAL A 62 7.70 19.03 -14.59
C VAL A 62 7.23 19.94 -13.45
N LEU A 63 7.10 19.40 -12.25
CA LEU A 63 6.49 20.13 -11.13
C LEU A 63 7.46 21.08 -10.43
N ALA A 64 8.75 20.75 -10.38
CA ALA A 64 9.74 21.61 -9.73
C ALA A 64 9.89 22.97 -10.42
N LYS A 65 9.58 23.05 -11.71
CA LYS A 65 9.67 24.28 -12.52
C LYS A 65 8.37 25.10 -12.50
N LYS A 66 7.27 24.56 -12.00
CA LYS A 66 6.01 25.29 -11.89
C LYS A 66 5.98 26.03 -10.56
N TYR A 67 5.72 27.32 -10.63
CA TYR A 67 5.47 28.14 -9.46
C TYR A 67 4.02 27.97 -9.05
N TYR A 68 3.79 27.74 -7.79
CA TYR A 68 2.46 27.59 -7.25
C TYR A 68 2.15 28.78 -6.36
N LYS A 69 0.92 29.23 -6.45
CA LYS A 69 0.38 30.20 -5.52
C LYS A 69 0.14 29.51 -4.19
N ILE A 70 0.61 30.10 -3.13
CA ILE A 70 0.37 29.64 -1.76
C ILE A 70 -0.57 30.62 -1.07
N VAL A 71 -1.32 30.14 -0.11
CA VAL A 71 -2.13 31.00 0.76
C VAL A 71 -1.24 31.39 1.92
N ASP A 72 -1.07 32.68 2.16
CA ASP A 72 -0.33 33.20 3.30
C ASP A 72 -1.15 33.09 4.61
N GLU A 73 -0.54 33.47 5.72
CA GLU A 73 -1.18 33.42 7.05
C GLU A 73 -2.44 34.31 7.13
N ASN A 74 -2.59 35.26 6.22
CA ASN A 74 -3.74 36.17 6.15
C ASN A 74 -4.82 35.69 5.15
N GLY A 75 -4.63 34.52 4.54
CA GLY A 75 -5.56 33.97 3.55
C GLY A 75 -5.41 34.58 2.14
N ALA A 76 -4.40 35.42 1.90
CA ALA A 76 -4.13 35.97 0.59
C ALA A 76 -3.36 35.00 -0.30
N ILE A 77 -3.73 34.93 -1.58
CA ILE A 77 -3.03 34.12 -2.56
C ILE A 77 -1.78 34.88 -3.01
N VAL A 78 -0.62 34.41 -2.61
CA VAL A 78 0.68 34.98 -2.98
C VAL A 78 1.50 34.01 -3.83
N ASP A 79 2.34 34.57 -4.71
CA ASP A 79 3.28 33.74 -5.45
C ASP A 79 4.32 33.21 -4.48
N ALA A 80 4.53 31.89 -4.49
CA ALA A 80 5.56 31.27 -3.70
C ALA A 80 6.93 31.80 -4.19
N GLN A 81 7.49 32.77 -3.49
CA GLN A 81 8.86 33.18 -3.74
C GLN A 81 9.78 32.03 -3.35
N TYR A 82 10.67 31.66 -4.29
CA TYR A 82 11.73 30.71 -4.01
C TYR A 82 12.72 31.40 -3.06
N GLN A 83 12.53 31.21 -1.77
CA GLN A 83 13.63 31.40 -0.83
C GLN A 83 14.57 30.22 -1.03
N GLU A 84 15.80 30.49 -1.47
CA GLU A 84 16.85 29.50 -1.36
C GLU A 84 16.86 29.03 0.10
N ALA A 85 16.51 27.76 0.29
CA ALA A 85 16.61 27.18 1.62
C ALA A 85 18.07 27.35 2.05
N ASP A 86 18.29 28.03 3.15
CA ASP A 86 19.61 28.15 3.74
C ASP A 86 20.15 26.74 3.92
N LYS A 87 21.14 26.37 3.10
CA LYS A 87 21.78 25.05 3.15
C LYS A 87 22.39 24.74 4.52
N ASN A 88 22.52 25.77 5.35
CA ASN A 88 23.05 25.69 6.71
C ASN A 88 21.97 25.82 7.79
N ALA A 89 20.69 25.97 7.42
CA ALA A 89 19.61 25.88 8.39
C ALA A 89 19.60 24.46 8.95
N LYS A 90 20.31 24.24 10.03
CA LYS A 90 20.09 23.08 10.89
C LYS A 90 18.68 23.23 11.40
N LEU A 91 17.77 22.36 10.94
CA LEU A 91 16.51 22.16 11.64
C LEU A 91 16.92 21.71 13.06
N ASP A 92 16.77 22.60 14.00
CA ASP A 92 16.93 22.28 15.42
C ASP A 92 15.67 21.48 15.81
N LEU A 93 15.66 20.22 15.37
CA LEU A 93 14.64 19.27 15.76
C LEU A 93 15.04 18.83 17.17
N ASP A 94 14.19 19.13 18.13
CA ASP A 94 14.28 18.52 19.46
C ASP A 94 14.14 17.00 19.26
N MET A 95 15.27 16.31 19.28
CA MET A 95 15.36 14.86 19.11
C MET A 95 15.24 14.13 20.46
N ASP A 96 15.06 14.89 21.56
CA ASP A 96 14.89 14.30 22.87
C ASP A 96 13.55 13.55 22.93
N GLY A 97 13.61 12.27 23.19
CA GLY A 97 12.43 11.40 23.25
C GLY A 97 11.95 10.76 21.94
N VAL A 98 12.57 11.10 20.79
CA VAL A 98 12.24 10.46 19.51
C VAL A 98 12.75 9.01 19.50
N PRO A 99 11.89 8.01 19.12
CA PRO A 99 12.32 6.63 19.02
C PRO A 99 13.45 6.45 18.01
N GLY A 100 14.40 5.58 18.32
CA GLY A 100 15.48 5.23 17.42
C GLY A 100 14.96 4.63 16.10
N ALA A 101 15.77 4.71 15.04
CA ALA A 101 15.39 4.19 13.72
C ALA A 101 14.95 2.71 13.77
N LEU A 102 15.67 1.88 14.53
CA LEU A 102 15.34 0.46 14.65
C LEU A 102 14.01 0.25 15.40
N GLU A 103 13.73 1.04 16.42
CA GLU A 103 12.45 0.98 17.15
C GLU A 103 11.29 1.42 16.28
N SER A 104 11.49 2.41 15.41
CA SER A 104 10.45 2.96 14.54
C SER A 104 10.18 2.09 13.31
N PHE A 105 11.24 1.62 12.65
CA PHE A 105 11.12 0.84 11.40
C PHE A 105 11.07 -0.66 11.64
N GLY A 106 11.57 -1.17 12.75
CA GLY A 106 11.56 -2.60 13.08
C GLY A 106 10.19 -3.24 12.94
N PRO A 107 9.13 -2.71 13.56
CA PRO A 107 7.77 -3.26 13.46
C PRO A 107 7.22 -3.29 12.02
N LEU A 108 7.64 -2.36 11.18
CA LEU A 108 7.21 -2.30 9.77
C LEU A 108 8.00 -3.26 8.88
N LEU A 109 9.31 -3.38 9.13
CA LEU A 109 10.18 -4.22 8.31
C LEU A 109 10.08 -5.70 8.68
N LEU A 110 9.81 -6.02 9.95
CA LEU A 110 9.74 -7.41 10.42
C LEU A 110 8.75 -8.27 9.61
N PRO A 111 7.49 -7.86 9.39
CA PRO A 111 6.55 -8.63 8.57
C PRO A 111 7.06 -8.85 7.15
N ILE A 112 7.63 -7.82 6.53
CA ILE A 112 8.13 -7.89 5.15
C ILE A 112 9.27 -8.91 5.06
N ILE A 113 10.22 -8.86 5.98
CA ILE A 113 11.36 -9.79 6.03
C ILE A 113 10.88 -11.23 6.25
N LEU A 114 9.96 -11.44 7.18
CA LEU A 114 9.43 -12.77 7.47
C LEU A 114 8.67 -13.36 6.27
N ILE A 115 7.84 -12.56 5.60
CA ILE A 115 7.13 -12.98 4.38
C ILE A 115 8.14 -13.33 3.27
N LEU A 116 9.19 -12.54 3.10
CA LEU A 116 10.24 -12.82 2.11
C LEU A 116 10.97 -14.12 2.45
N ILE A 117 11.33 -14.36 3.71
CA ILE A 117 11.97 -15.60 4.16
C ILE A 117 11.07 -16.81 3.87
N ASN A 118 9.78 -16.72 4.19
CA ASN A 118 8.81 -17.77 3.88
C ASN A 118 8.81 -18.08 2.38
N THR A 119 8.68 -17.04 1.55
CA THR A 119 8.62 -17.18 0.09
C THR A 119 9.86 -17.85 -0.48
N VAL A 120 11.05 -17.37 -0.07
CA VAL A 120 12.31 -17.91 -0.55
C VAL A 120 12.48 -19.36 -0.07
N SER A 121 12.20 -19.65 1.19
CA SER A 121 12.30 -21.01 1.75
C SER A 121 11.34 -21.96 1.06
N SER A 122 10.12 -21.55 0.79
CA SER A 122 9.12 -22.34 0.08
C SER A 122 9.50 -22.59 -1.37
N ALA A 123 10.01 -21.57 -2.07
CA ALA A 123 10.47 -21.66 -3.46
C ALA A 123 11.70 -22.60 -3.61
N LEU A 124 12.60 -22.60 -2.63
CA LEU A 124 13.77 -23.49 -2.60
C LEU A 124 13.44 -24.91 -2.11
N GLY A 125 12.19 -25.16 -1.70
CA GLY A 125 11.77 -26.49 -1.24
C GLY A 125 12.25 -26.87 0.16
N PHE A 126 12.76 -25.92 0.95
CA PHE A 126 13.17 -26.16 2.33
C PHE A 126 11.91 -26.28 3.21
N LYS A 127 11.51 -27.51 3.53
CA LYS A 127 10.26 -27.78 4.30
C LYS A 127 10.50 -28.51 5.62
N THR A 128 11.75 -28.66 6.06
CA THR A 128 12.09 -29.47 7.24
C THR A 128 12.90 -28.69 8.27
N GLY A 129 12.73 -29.04 9.55
CA GLY A 129 13.50 -28.49 10.63
C GLY A 129 13.19 -27.01 10.89
N ILE A 130 14.23 -26.19 11.02
CA ILE A 130 14.09 -24.76 11.33
C ILE A 130 13.33 -23.98 10.25
N PHE A 131 13.38 -24.44 8.99
CA PHE A 131 12.67 -23.80 7.90
C PHE A 131 11.15 -23.91 8.02
N GLU A 132 10.64 -24.99 8.61
CA GLU A 132 9.21 -25.13 8.87
C GLU A 132 8.71 -24.03 9.83
N VAL A 133 9.48 -23.75 10.87
CA VAL A 133 9.19 -22.65 11.80
C VAL A 133 9.27 -21.29 11.11
N LEU A 134 10.27 -21.05 10.28
CA LEU A 134 10.44 -19.80 9.54
C LEU A 134 9.30 -19.61 8.53
N ILE A 135 8.86 -20.66 7.85
CA ILE A 135 7.72 -20.64 6.93
C ILE A 135 6.43 -20.29 7.70
N PHE A 136 6.23 -20.89 8.87
CA PHE A 136 5.08 -20.57 9.72
C PHE A 136 5.09 -19.11 10.19
N LEU A 137 6.23 -18.63 10.72
CA LEU A 137 6.37 -17.25 11.17
C LEU A 137 6.24 -16.24 10.03
N GLY A 138 6.59 -16.62 8.81
CA GLY A 138 6.48 -15.81 7.61
C GLY A 138 5.10 -15.88 6.94
N GLN A 139 4.12 -16.60 7.49
CA GLN A 139 2.74 -16.47 7.01
C GLN A 139 2.25 -15.04 7.24
N PRO A 140 1.57 -14.40 6.28
CA PRO A 140 1.22 -12.97 6.34
C PRO A 140 0.51 -12.57 7.63
N ILE A 141 -0.43 -13.37 8.11
CA ILE A 141 -1.18 -13.11 9.36
C ILE A 141 -0.24 -13.16 10.56
N VAL A 142 0.62 -14.18 10.64
CA VAL A 142 1.56 -14.37 11.75
C VAL A 142 2.62 -13.27 11.73
N ALA A 143 3.20 -13.00 10.58
CA ALA A 143 4.21 -11.98 10.40
C ALA A 143 3.72 -10.58 10.80
N VAL A 144 2.51 -10.19 10.34
CA VAL A 144 1.89 -8.90 10.72
C VAL A 144 1.55 -8.88 12.21
N GLY A 145 1.07 -9.99 12.77
CA GLY A 145 0.82 -10.12 14.22
C GLY A 145 2.10 -9.91 15.04
N LEU A 146 3.21 -10.48 14.62
CA LEU A 146 4.52 -10.28 15.27
C LEU A 146 5.00 -8.83 15.14
N GLY A 147 4.81 -8.20 13.97
CA GLY A 147 5.09 -6.77 13.78
C GLY A 147 4.27 -5.90 14.73
N LEU A 148 2.99 -6.19 14.89
CA LEU A 148 2.11 -5.50 15.84
C LEU A 148 2.59 -5.67 17.29
N LEU A 149 2.90 -6.90 17.70
CA LEU A 149 3.44 -7.15 19.03
C LEU A 149 4.73 -6.37 19.26
N LEU A 150 5.64 -6.40 18.31
CA LEU A 150 6.88 -5.62 18.38
C LEU A 150 6.60 -4.12 18.54
N ALA A 151 5.65 -3.58 17.76
CA ALA A 151 5.25 -2.17 17.88
C ALA A 151 4.71 -1.82 19.27
N ILE A 152 3.89 -2.69 19.85
CA ILE A 152 3.36 -2.50 21.22
C ILE A 152 4.49 -2.46 22.23
N PHE A 153 5.46 -3.37 22.13
CA PHE A 153 6.56 -3.44 23.11
C PHE A 153 7.62 -2.35 22.91
N THR A 154 7.86 -1.89 21.69
CA THR A 154 8.88 -0.86 21.42
C THR A 154 8.31 0.55 21.52
N LEU A 155 7.22 0.83 20.82
CA LEU A 155 6.63 2.16 20.74
C LEU A 155 5.55 2.37 21.81
N GLY A 156 4.77 1.34 22.12
CA GLY A 156 3.69 1.41 23.11
C GLY A 156 4.18 1.69 24.52
N ASN A 157 5.35 1.19 24.90
CA ASN A 157 5.94 1.45 26.22
C ASN A 157 6.38 2.92 26.44
N ARG A 158 6.47 3.70 25.34
CA ARG A 158 6.79 5.14 25.42
C ARG A 158 5.56 6.01 25.58
N LEU A 159 4.39 5.45 25.32
CA LEU A 159 3.11 6.14 25.47
C LEU A 159 2.47 5.81 26.81
N ASP A 160 1.74 6.76 27.38
CA ASP A 160 0.87 6.45 28.49
C ASP A 160 -0.26 5.49 28.04
N ARG A 161 -0.77 4.70 28.96
CA ARG A 161 -1.74 3.65 28.66
C ARG A 161 -3.00 4.19 27.94
N THR A 162 -3.45 5.39 28.31
CA THR A 162 -4.65 5.99 27.73
C THR A 162 -4.42 6.40 26.28
N THR A 163 -3.27 6.94 25.95
CA THR A 163 -2.88 7.31 24.58
C THR A 163 -2.66 6.06 23.73
N ALA A 164 -1.96 5.05 24.25
CA ALA A 164 -1.76 3.79 23.55
C ALA A 164 -3.10 3.12 23.20
N LEU A 165 -4.06 3.06 24.15
CA LEU A 165 -5.39 2.51 23.90
C LEU A 165 -6.17 3.30 22.85
N LYS A 166 -6.10 4.64 22.85
CA LYS A 166 -6.74 5.48 21.83
C LYS A 166 -6.16 5.22 20.43
N GLU A 167 -4.85 5.06 20.31
CA GLU A 167 -4.24 4.74 19.02
C GLU A 167 -4.62 3.34 18.52
N MET A 168 -4.71 2.36 19.41
CA MET A 168 -5.22 1.02 19.08
C MET A 168 -6.70 1.07 18.64
N GLU A 169 -7.55 1.86 19.31
CA GLU A 169 -8.95 2.05 18.95
C GLU A 169 -9.09 2.67 17.55
N LYS A 170 -8.30 3.70 17.24
CA LYS A 170 -8.26 4.29 15.89
C LYS A 170 -7.85 3.27 14.83
N GLY A 171 -6.85 2.44 15.13
CA GLY A 171 -6.41 1.34 14.26
C GLY A 171 -7.54 0.34 14.01
N MET A 172 -8.25 -0.09 15.06
CA MET A 172 -9.38 -1.01 14.94
C MET A 172 -10.56 -0.39 14.17
N ALA A 173 -10.88 0.88 14.39
CA ALA A 173 -11.92 1.57 13.64
C ALA A 173 -11.58 1.63 12.14
N SER A 174 -10.33 1.94 11.81
CA SER A 174 -9.85 1.95 10.42
C SER A 174 -9.90 0.54 9.79
N ALA A 175 -9.50 -0.49 10.52
CA ALA A 175 -9.58 -1.87 10.07
C ALA A 175 -11.05 -2.31 9.84
N GLY A 176 -11.98 -1.91 10.70
CA GLY A 176 -13.41 -2.19 10.54
C GLY A 176 -13.98 -1.65 9.23
N ILE A 177 -13.64 -0.41 8.87
CA ILE A 177 -14.05 0.20 7.60
C ILE A 177 -13.46 -0.58 6.41
N ILE A 178 -12.17 -0.94 6.48
CA ILE A 178 -11.49 -1.71 5.42
C ILE A 178 -12.17 -3.09 5.25
N MET A 179 -12.47 -3.77 6.34
CA MET A 179 -13.16 -5.08 6.31
C MET A 179 -14.54 -4.98 5.68
N LEU A 180 -15.33 -3.96 6.09
CA LEU A 180 -16.67 -3.72 5.54
C LEU A 180 -16.63 -3.45 4.04
N VAL A 181 -15.73 -2.57 3.62
CA VAL A 181 -15.57 -2.18 2.21
C VAL A 181 -15.05 -3.35 1.38
N THR A 182 -14.07 -4.10 1.89
CA THR A 182 -13.52 -5.28 1.18
C THR A 182 -14.57 -6.39 1.09
N GLY A 183 -15.30 -6.66 2.16
CA GLY A 183 -16.39 -7.63 2.19
C GLY A 183 -17.52 -7.25 1.24
N GLY A 184 -17.94 -5.97 1.24
CA GLY A 184 -18.96 -5.46 0.30
C GLY A 184 -18.49 -5.54 -1.16
N GLY A 185 -17.24 -5.19 -1.43
CA GLY A 185 -16.63 -5.33 -2.77
C GLY A 185 -16.57 -6.79 -3.24
N GLY A 186 -16.17 -7.70 -2.34
CA GLY A 186 -16.17 -9.15 -2.62
C GLY A 186 -17.56 -9.70 -2.89
N SER A 187 -18.56 -9.30 -2.08
CA SER A 187 -19.96 -9.71 -2.29
C SER A 187 -20.51 -9.21 -3.62
N LEU A 188 -20.22 -7.95 -3.99
CA LEU A 188 -20.61 -7.41 -5.29
C LEU A 188 -19.92 -8.18 -6.43
N GLY A 189 -18.63 -8.47 -6.30
CA GLY A 189 -17.88 -9.28 -7.26
C GLY A 189 -18.49 -10.66 -7.43
N GLN A 190 -18.88 -11.32 -6.33
CA GLN A 190 -19.54 -12.62 -6.37
C GLN A 190 -20.90 -12.56 -7.10
N ILE A 191 -21.72 -11.54 -6.82
CA ILE A 191 -23.00 -11.33 -7.52
C ILE A 191 -22.77 -11.16 -9.03
N ILE A 192 -21.77 -10.37 -9.43
CA ILE A 192 -21.42 -10.15 -10.84
C ILE A 192 -20.96 -11.47 -11.48
N LYS A 193 -20.16 -12.26 -10.79
CA LYS A 193 -19.73 -13.60 -11.24
C LYS A 193 -20.93 -14.54 -11.42
N ASP A 194 -21.80 -14.63 -10.42
CA ASP A 194 -22.97 -15.51 -10.43
C ASP A 194 -24.03 -15.08 -11.46
N SER A 195 -24.10 -13.78 -11.77
CA SER A 195 -24.97 -13.25 -12.84
C SER A 195 -24.52 -13.60 -14.25
N GLY A 196 -23.30 -14.15 -14.41
CA GLY A 196 -22.71 -14.42 -15.72
C GLY A 196 -22.24 -13.19 -16.47
N LEU A 197 -22.34 -11.99 -15.87
CA LEU A 197 -21.93 -10.74 -16.50
C LEU A 197 -20.44 -10.73 -16.86
N GLY A 198 -19.60 -11.33 -16.03
CA GLY A 198 -18.17 -11.49 -16.30
C GLY A 198 -17.92 -12.29 -17.59
N ASN A 199 -18.61 -13.41 -17.75
CA ASN A 199 -18.51 -14.25 -18.95
C ASN A 199 -19.07 -13.53 -20.20
N PHE A 200 -20.15 -12.79 -20.05
CA PHE A 200 -20.70 -11.96 -21.13
C PHE A 200 -19.72 -10.88 -21.58
N MET A 201 -19.11 -10.18 -20.64
CA MET A 201 -18.10 -9.16 -20.93
C MET A 201 -16.84 -9.78 -21.55
N ALA A 202 -16.35 -10.90 -21.03
CA ALA A 202 -15.20 -11.61 -21.57
C ALA A 202 -15.48 -12.12 -23.00
N GLY A 203 -16.67 -12.67 -23.24
CA GLY A 203 -17.12 -13.10 -24.58
C GLY A 203 -17.17 -11.93 -25.56
N GLY A 204 -17.78 -10.81 -25.18
CA GLY A 204 -17.81 -9.60 -26.01
C GLY A 204 -16.42 -9.02 -26.29
N LEU A 205 -15.49 -9.12 -25.32
CA LEU A 205 -14.10 -8.72 -25.55
C LEU A 205 -13.31 -9.70 -26.42
N ALA A 206 -13.59 -11.00 -26.33
CA ALA A 206 -12.92 -12.02 -27.15
C ALA A 206 -13.23 -11.84 -28.65
N GLU A 207 -14.36 -11.24 -29.01
CA GLU A 207 -14.73 -10.86 -30.38
C GLU A 207 -14.01 -9.58 -30.85
N THR A 208 -13.37 -8.87 -29.93
CA THR A 208 -12.58 -7.67 -30.24
C THR A 208 -11.09 -7.98 -30.23
N ALA A 209 -10.28 -7.21 -30.96
CA ALA A 209 -8.82 -7.32 -30.94
C ALA A 209 -8.19 -6.80 -29.61
N ILE A 210 -9.01 -6.52 -28.58
CA ILE A 210 -8.55 -5.95 -27.32
C ILE A 210 -8.03 -7.09 -26.42
N PRO A 211 -6.78 -7.04 -25.94
CA PRO A 211 -6.26 -8.02 -25.00
C PRO A 211 -7.11 -8.09 -23.72
N ILE A 212 -7.42 -9.28 -23.25
CA ILE A 212 -8.26 -9.52 -22.05
C ILE A 212 -7.69 -8.84 -20.79
N VAL A 213 -6.37 -8.58 -20.76
CA VAL A 213 -5.67 -7.86 -19.68
C VAL A 213 -6.15 -6.40 -19.54
N ILE A 214 -6.75 -5.83 -20.58
CA ILE A 214 -7.29 -4.45 -20.54
C ILE A 214 -8.58 -4.37 -19.74
N LEU A 215 -9.33 -5.46 -19.63
CA LEU A 215 -10.60 -5.48 -18.88
C LEU A 215 -10.44 -5.09 -17.40
N PRO A 216 -9.54 -5.73 -16.61
CA PRO A 216 -9.31 -5.31 -15.22
C PRO A 216 -8.78 -3.88 -15.12
N LEU A 217 -8.02 -3.39 -16.10
CA LEU A 217 -7.56 -2.01 -16.13
C LEU A 217 -8.72 -1.03 -16.28
N ILE A 218 -9.66 -1.28 -17.20
CA ILE A 218 -10.83 -0.43 -17.40
C ILE A 218 -11.72 -0.45 -16.15
N ILE A 219 -12.03 -1.63 -15.62
CA ILE A 219 -12.89 -1.79 -14.45
C ILE A 219 -12.26 -1.11 -13.24
N SER A 220 -10.99 -1.40 -12.94
CA SER A 220 -10.31 -0.81 -11.78
C SER A 220 -10.19 0.71 -11.90
N THR A 221 -9.95 1.23 -13.10
CA THR A 221 -9.90 2.68 -13.36
C THR A 221 -11.26 3.32 -13.12
N ALA A 222 -12.33 2.77 -13.70
CA ALA A 222 -13.70 3.27 -13.49
C ALA A 222 -14.09 3.24 -12.00
N MET A 223 -13.84 2.13 -11.31
CA MET A 223 -14.11 2.00 -9.88
C MET A 223 -13.29 2.99 -9.05
N ARG A 224 -12.03 3.21 -9.41
CA ARG A 224 -11.16 4.18 -8.75
C ARG A 224 -11.69 5.61 -8.88
N PHE A 225 -12.19 5.98 -10.04
CA PHE A 225 -12.81 7.29 -10.26
C PHE A 225 -14.10 7.48 -9.48
N ILE A 226 -14.95 6.45 -9.43
CA ILE A 226 -16.26 6.51 -8.76
C ILE A 226 -16.10 6.52 -7.23
N GLN A 227 -15.25 5.65 -6.69
CA GLN A 227 -15.17 5.40 -5.24
C GLN A 227 -13.96 6.07 -4.58
N GLY A 228 -12.93 6.45 -5.34
CA GLY A 228 -11.70 7.01 -4.80
C GLY A 228 -10.81 6.01 -4.05
N SER A 229 -11.28 4.79 -3.76
CA SER A 229 -10.56 3.76 -3.01
C SER A 229 -9.81 2.80 -3.92
N GLY A 230 -8.48 2.72 -3.74
CA GLY A 230 -7.65 1.77 -4.48
C GLY A 230 -7.91 0.32 -4.10
N THR A 231 -8.11 0.05 -2.82
CA THR A 231 -8.39 -1.29 -2.30
C THR A 231 -9.68 -1.85 -2.89
N VAL A 232 -10.76 -1.07 -2.87
CA VAL A 232 -12.05 -1.49 -3.45
C VAL A 232 -11.95 -1.67 -4.95
N ALA A 233 -11.31 -0.73 -5.65
CA ALA A 233 -11.16 -0.81 -7.10
C ALA A 233 -10.43 -2.09 -7.54
N MET A 234 -9.32 -2.44 -6.86
CA MET A 234 -8.55 -3.62 -7.24
C MET A 234 -9.25 -4.93 -6.85
N THR A 235 -9.88 -5.00 -5.67
CA THR A 235 -10.60 -6.22 -5.25
C THR A 235 -11.85 -6.46 -6.09
N THR A 236 -12.60 -5.41 -6.43
CA THR A 236 -13.75 -5.51 -7.34
C THR A 236 -13.31 -5.93 -8.74
N ALA A 237 -12.28 -5.30 -9.30
CA ALA A 237 -11.77 -5.68 -10.60
C ALA A 237 -11.26 -7.12 -10.61
N ALA A 238 -10.54 -7.55 -9.57
CA ALA A 238 -10.08 -8.93 -9.40
C ALA A 238 -11.26 -9.91 -9.35
N SER A 239 -12.29 -9.62 -8.55
CA SER A 239 -13.48 -10.50 -8.42
C SER A 239 -14.25 -10.66 -9.73
N ILE A 240 -14.30 -9.61 -10.57
CA ILE A 240 -14.98 -9.65 -11.87
C ILE A 240 -14.16 -10.41 -12.92
N THR A 241 -12.82 -10.32 -12.84
CA THR A 241 -11.93 -10.86 -13.88
C THR A 241 -11.24 -12.15 -13.49
N ALA A 242 -11.39 -12.59 -12.24
CA ALA A 242 -10.92 -13.91 -11.81
C ALA A 242 -11.69 -15.02 -12.53
N PRO A 243 -10.99 -16.10 -12.97
CA PRO A 243 -11.59 -17.21 -13.67
C PRO A 243 -12.58 -18.01 -12.83
#